data_db7e72668c6c41c105593093401a928e
#
_entry.id   db7e72668c6c41c105593093401a928e
#
_cell.length_a   1.000
_cell.length_b   1.000
_cell.length_c   1.000
_cell.angle_alpha   90.00
_cell.angle_beta   90.00
_cell.angle_gamma   90.00
#
_symmetry.space_group_name_H-M   'P 1'
#
loop_
_entity.id
_entity.type
_entity.pdbx_description
1 polymer ?
#
loop_
_entity_poly.entity_id
_entity_poly.type
_entity_poly.pdbx_seq_one_letter_code
_entity_poly.pdbx_strand_id
1 'polypeptide(L)'
;MKPVIHVGIDVGSTTVKVAALSPYMKLLFGRYERHMSDIRHMAMVLLHELREKFSGYRITASISGSGGMGLAKVMGLPFCQEILAETKAVQTFHPETDVIIELGGEDEKITYLQNGVDQRMNGACAGGTGAFIDRMASLLSVDAAGMGKLAEKAERIYPIASRCGVFAKTDRKSTRLNSSHYFESR
;
A
#
# COMPACT_ATOMS: atom_id res chain seq x y z
N MET A 1 3.84 -36.38 -6.17
CA MET A 1 3.08 -35.20 -6.59
C MET A 1 3.94 -33.95 -6.39
N LYS A 2 3.90 -32.98 -7.32
CA LYS A 2 4.60 -31.68 -7.12
C LYS A 2 3.93 -30.92 -5.97
N PRO A 3 4.70 -30.29 -5.08
CA PRO A 3 4.13 -29.44 -4.04
C PRO A 3 3.38 -28.26 -4.68
N VAL A 4 2.37 -27.73 -3.97
CA VAL A 4 1.51 -26.65 -4.47
C VAL A 4 1.82 -25.37 -3.69
N ILE A 5 1.78 -24.24 -4.40
CA ILE A 5 1.74 -22.90 -3.77
C ILE A 5 0.59 -22.09 -4.36
N HIS A 6 0.10 -21.16 -3.57
CA HIS A 6 -0.94 -20.20 -3.94
C HIS A 6 -0.34 -18.83 -4.09
N VAL A 7 -0.49 -18.21 -5.25
CA VAL A 7 0.12 -16.91 -5.58
C VAL A 7 -0.96 -15.86 -5.74
N GLY A 8 -0.83 -14.76 -5.01
CA GLY A 8 -1.59 -13.54 -5.19
C GLY A 8 -0.72 -12.47 -5.85
N ILE A 9 -1.28 -11.77 -6.83
CA ILE A 9 -0.65 -10.63 -7.49
C ILE A 9 -1.58 -9.45 -7.32
N ASP A 10 -1.13 -8.40 -6.66
CA ASP A 10 -1.88 -7.16 -6.51
C ASP A 10 -1.21 -6.05 -7.34
N VAL A 11 -1.98 -5.48 -8.27
CA VAL A 11 -1.53 -4.41 -9.16
C VAL A 11 -2.30 -3.14 -8.79
N GLY A 12 -1.69 -2.33 -7.94
CA GLY A 12 -2.23 -1.03 -7.56
C GLY A 12 -1.85 0.08 -8.54
N SER A 13 -2.26 1.31 -8.24
CA SER A 13 -1.97 2.51 -9.05
C SER A 13 -0.47 2.85 -9.11
N THR A 14 0.30 2.55 -8.07
CA THR A 14 1.72 2.91 -7.95
C THR A 14 2.65 1.72 -7.73
N THR A 15 2.10 0.56 -7.34
CA THR A 15 2.89 -0.60 -6.89
C THR A 15 2.37 -1.92 -7.46
N VAL A 16 3.27 -2.89 -7.60
CA VAL A 16 2.94 -4.30 -7.81
C VAL A 16 3.41 -5.09 -6.60
N LYS A 17 2.54 -5.94 -6.09
CA LYS A 17 2.84 -6.83 -4.97
C LYS A 17 2.62 -8.26 -5.39
N VAL A 18 3.47 -9.15 -4.91
CA VAL A 18 3.34 -10.60 -5.14
C VAL A 18 3.54 -11.32 -3.82
N ALA A 19 2.61 -12.19 -3.49
CA ALA A 19 2.70 -13.07 -2.33
C ALA A 19 2.52 -14.52 -2.75
N ALA A 20 3.33 -15.42 -2.19
CA ALA A 20 3.14 -16.87 -2.35
C ALA A 20 2.92 -17.51 -0.99
N LEU A 21 1.86 -18.29 -0.87
CA LEU A 21 1.46 -19.02 0.32
C LEU A 21 1.60 -20.52 0.13
N SER A 22 1.97 -21.22 1.20
CA SER A 22 1.83 -22.67 1.26
C SER A 22 0.35 -23.11 1.31
N PRO A 23 0.02 -24.38 1.11
CA PRO A 23 -1.34 -24.91 1.33
C PRO A 23 -1.86 -24.69 2.76
N TYR A 24 -0.97 -24.45 3.69
CA TYR A 24 -1.29 -24.16 5.11
C TYR A 24 -1.30 -22.66 5.42
N MET A 25 -1.46 -21.82 4.39
CA MET A 25 -1.54 -20.36 4.50
C MET A 25 -0.29 -19.68 5.08
N LYS A 26 0.85 -20.37 5.09
CA LYS A 26 2.13 -19.75 5.51
C LYS A 26 2.73 -18.96 4.36
N LEU A 27 3.12 -17.71 4.63
CA LEU A 27 3.83 -16.86 3.66
C LEU A 27 5.23 -17.44 3.38
N LEU A 28 5.49 -17.76 2.12
CA LEU A 28 6.75 -18.31 1.62
C LEU A 28 7.56 -17.29 0.84
N PHE A 29 6.89 -16.31 0.25
CA PHE A 29 7.46 -15.25 -0.56
C PHE A 29 6.57 -14.03 -0.52
N GLY A 30 7.16 -12.85 -0.42
CA GLY A 30 6.47 -11.56 -0.50
C GLY A 30 7.38 -10.53 -1.15
N ARG A 31 6.82 -9.75 -2.08
CA ARG A 31 7.45 -8.59 -2.71
C ARG A 31 6.45 -7.45 -2.81
N TYR A 32 6.96 -6.26 -2.64
CA TYR A 32 6.23 -5.00 -2.76
C TYR A 32 7.14 -4.01 -3.49
N GLU A 33 6.83 -3.71 -4.75
CA GLU A 33 7.70 -2.89 -5.60
C GLU A 33 6.91 -1.77 -6.30
N ARG A 34 7.56 -0.63 -6.49
CA ARG A 34 7.00 0.46 -7.29
C ARG A 34 7.19 0.17 -8.77
N HIS A 35 6.13 0.32 -9.56
CA HIS A 35 6.21 0.05 -11.01
C HIS A 35 6.61 1.27 -11.86
N MET A 36 6.69 2.47 -11.29
CA MET A 36 7.08 3.71 -11.99
C MET A 36 6.39 3.89 -13.34
N SER A 37 5.09 3.59 -13.39
CA SER A 37 4.24 3.56 -14.59
C SER A 37 4.52 2.42 -15.59
N ASP A 38 5.47 1.53 -15.31
CA ASP A 38 5.74 0.32 -16.11
C ASP A 38 5.32 -0.94 -15.34
N ILE A 39 4.00 -1.13 -15.23
CA ILE A 39 3.38 -2.28 -14.57
C ILE A 39 3.86 -3.59 -15.20
N ARG A 40 3.94 -3.63 -16.54
CA ARG A 40 4.28 -4.85 -17.28
C ARG A 40 5.68 -5.33 -16.95
N HIS A 41 6.64 -4.44 -17.00
CA HIS A 41 8.04 -4.76 -16.68
C HIS A 41 8.17 -5.25 -15.22
N MET A 42 7.60 -4.51 -14.26
CA MET A 42 7.69 -4.87 -12.85
C MET A 42 7.00 -6.21 -12.56
N ALA A 43 5.82 -6.45 -13.13
CA ALA A 43 5.15 -7.74 -13.00
C ALA A 43 6.02 -8.89 -13.55
N MET A 44 6.66 -8.71 -14.70
CA MET A 44 7.57 -9.72 -15.27
C MET A 44 8.78 -10.00 -14.37
N VAL A 45 9.40 -8.97 -13.79
CA VAL A 45 10.53 -9.13 -12.85
C VAL A 45 10.11 -9.97 -11.65
N LEU A 46 8.99 -9.62 -11.01
CA LEU A 46 8.53 -10.32 -9.81
C LEU A 46 8.09 -11.76 -10.10
N LEU A 47 7.46 -11.99 -11.25
CA LEU A 47 7.08 -13.34 -11.67
C LEU A 47 8.30 -14.20 -12.04
N HIS A 48 9.35 -13.59 -12.56
CA HIS A 48 10.61 -14.29 -12.82
C HIS A 48 11.28 -14.75 -11.53
N GLU A 49 11.42 -13.85 -10.53
CA GLU A 49 11.91 -14.22 -9.19
C GLU A 49 11.09 -15.36 -8.56
N LEU A 50 9.78 -15.28 -8.66
CA LEU A 50 8.88 -16.31 -8.14
C LEU A 50 9.08 -17.64 -8.84
N ARG A 51 9.21 -17.63 -10.17
CA ARG A 51 9.47 -18.83 -10.97
C ARG A 51 10.79 -19.50 -10.62
N GLU A 52 11.85 -18.72 -10.44
CA GLU A 52 13.16 -19.24 -10.04
C GLU A 52 13.07 -19.91 -8.67
N LYS A 53 12.47 -19.21 -7.69
CA LYS A 53 12.37 -19.70 -6.32
C LYS A 53 11.49 -20.95 -6.19
N PHE A 54 10.43 -21.08 -6.98
CA PHE A 54 9.47 -22.17 -6.91
C PHE A 54 9.47 -23.06 -8.15
N SER A 55 10.65 -23.20 -8.76
CA SER A 55 10.87 -24.16 -9.84
C SER A 55 10.48 -25.57 -9.38
N GLY A 56 9.58 -26.21 -10.13
CA GLY A 56 9.10 -27.56 -9.77
C GLY A 56 7.82 -27.60 -8.92
N TYR A 57 7.31 -26.48 -8.45
CA TYR A 57 6.01 -26.41 -7.78
C TYR A 57 4.86 -26.30 -8.79
N ARG A 58 3.68 -26.74 -8.38
CA ARG A 58 2.42 -26.41 -9.06
C ARG A 58 1.91 -25.09 -8.47
N ILE A 59 1.61 -24.13 -9.33
CA ILE A 59 1.17 -22.80 -8.92
C ILE A 59 -0.32 -22.65 -9.22
N THR A 60 -1.10 -22.19 -8.26
CA THR A 60 -2.41 -21.57 -8.47
C THR A 60 -2.25 -20.07 -8.25
N ALA A 61 -2.82 -19.26 -9.11
CA ALA A 61 -2.65 -17.81 -9.02
C ALA A 61 -3.97 -17.07 -9.23
N SER A 62 -4.07 -15.88 -8.60
CA SER A 62 -5.11 -14.90 -8.87
C SER A 62 -4.53 -13.49 -8.85
N ILE A 63 -5.22 -12.56 -9.47
CA ILE A 63 -4.81 -11.17 -9.59
C ILE A 63 -5.85 -10.28 -8.94
N SER A 64 -5.39 -9.22 -8.27
CA SER A 64 -6.19 -8.19 -7.63
C SER A 64 -5.63 -6.80 -7.96
N GLY A 65 -6.27 -5.77 -7.41
CA GLY A 65 -5.84 -4.38 -7.53
C GLY A 65 -6.45 -3.63 -8.70
N SER A 66 -6.47 -2.31 -8.61
CA SER A 66 -7.12 -1.42 -9.57
C SER A 66 -6.55 -1.53 -10.99
N GLY A 67 -5.24 -1.82 -11.13
CA GLY A 67 -4.56 -2.05 -12.41
C GLY A 67 -4.56 -3.52 -12.86
N GLY A 68 -5.07 -4.45 -12.03
CA GLY A 68 -4.89 -5.90 -12.22
C GLY A 68 -5.77 -6.54 -13.28
N MET A 69 -6.93 -5.96 -13.58
CA MET A 69 -7.93 -6.59 -14.47
C MET A 69 -7.38 -6.84 -15.89
N GLY A 70 -6.65 -5.89 -16.44
CA GLY A 70 -6.02 -6.03 -17.76
C GLY A 70 -4.98 -7.15 -17.78
N LEU A 71 -4.15 -7.23 -16.75
CA LEU A 71 -3.14 -8.27 -16.59
C LEU A 71 -3.77 -9.65 -16.41
N ALA A 72 -4.82 -9.75 -15.60
CA ALA A 72 -5.57 -10.99 -15.39
C ALA A 72 -6.12 -11.56 -16.71
N LYS A 73 -6.69 -10.69 -17.54
CA LYS A 73 -7.19 -11.07 -18.86
C LYS A 73 -6.08 -11.59 -19.78
N VAL A 74 -4.94 -10.90 -19.83
CA VAL A 74 -3.81 -11.29 -20.68
C VAL A 74 -3.20 -12.62 -20.21
N MET A 75 -3.12 -12.85 -18.90
CA MET A 75 -2.54 -14.07 -18.33
C MET A 75 -3.52 -15.24 -18.23
N GLY A 76 -4.80 -15.03 -18.51
CA GLY A 76 -5.84 -16.06 -18.34
C GLY A 76 -6.03 -16.47 -16.87
N LEU A 77 -5.76 -15.55 -15.92
CA LEU A 77 -5.90 -15.79 -14.50
C LEU A 77 -7.19 -15.19 -13.94
N PRO A 78 -7.77 -15.78 -12.88
CA PRO A 78 -8.91 -15.19 -12.22
C PRO A 78 -8.57 -13.85 -11.59
N PHE A 79 -9.50 -12.89 -11.70
CA PHE A 79 -9.43 -11.60 -11.03
C PHE A 79 -10.29 -11.62 -9.76
N CYS A 80 -9.74 -11.12 -8.67
CA CYS A 80 -10.43 -10.93 -7.40
C CYS A 80 -10.52 -9.44 -7.09
N GLN A 81 -11.69 -8.95 -6.72
CA GLN A 81 -11.83 -7.57 -6.28
C GLN A 81 -11.01 -7.33 -5.01
N GLU A 82 -10.36 -6.17 -4.94
CA GLU A 82 -9.44 -5.79 -3.88
C GLU A 82 -10.10 -5.89 -2.49
N ILE A 83 -11.30 -5.32 -2.32
CA ILE A 83 -12.03 -5.40 -1.06
C ILE A 83 -12.28 -6.84 -0.59
N LEU A 84 -12.59 -7.75 -1.51
CA LEU A 84 -12.83 -9.17 -1.18
C LEU A 84 -11.53 -9.87 -0.80
N ALA A 85 -10.44 -9.59 -1.51
CA ALA A 85 -9.13 -10.16 -1.23
C ALA A 85 -8.60 -9.69 0.13
N GLU A 86 -8.67 -8.38 0.39
CA GLU A 86 -8.24 -7.76 1.64
C GLU A 86 -9.06 -8.26 2.84
N THR A 87 -10.40 -8.19 2.74
CA THR A 87 -11.31 -8.67 3.78
C THR A 87 -11.03 -10.14 4.12
N LYS A 88 -10.87 -10.98 3.09
CA LYS A 88 -10.59 -12.41 3.31
C LYS A 88 -9.22 -12.64 3.97
N ALA A 89 -8.21 -11.88 3.58
CA ALA A 89 -6.89 -11.96 4.19
C ALA A 89 -6.94 -11.55 5.67
N VAL A 90 -7.55 -10.40 5.98
CA VAL A 90 -7.66 -9.91 7.36
C VAL A 90 -8.45 -10.88 8.21
N GLN A 91 -9.61 -11.35 7.77
CA GLN A 91 -10.40 -12.35 8.51
C GLN A 91 -9.66 -13.68 8.72
N THR A 92 -8.70 -14.01 7.85
CA THR A 92 -7.94 -15.26 7.97
C THR A 92 -6.78 -15.12 8.94
N PHE A 93 -6.05 -14.00 8.91
CA PHE A 93 -4.82 -13.80 9.66
C PHE A 93 -5.00 -12.97 10.93
N HIS A 94 -6.06 -12.14 10.98
CA HIS A 94 -6.40 -11.22 12.05
C HIS A 94 -7.91 -11.21 12.30
N PRO A 95 -8.50 -12.35 12.74
CA PRO A 95 -9.97 -12.51 12.83
C PRO A 95 -10.61 -11.57 13.87
N GLU A 96 -9.84 -11.00 14.77
CA GLU A 96 -10.27 -10.02 15.77
C GLU A 96 -10.39 -8.60 15.27
N THR A 97 -10.07 -8.35 13.98
CA THR A 97 -10.07 -7.00 13.40
C THR A 97 -11.50 -6.55 13.08
N ASP A 98 -11.86 -5.38 13.56
CA ASP A 98 -13.15 -4.72 13.30
C ASP A 98 -13.08 -3.73 12.15
N VAL A 99 -11.93 -3.10 11.96
CA VAL A 99 -11.74 -2.02 10.99
C VAL A 99 -10.40 -2.16 10.27
N ILE A 100 -10.43 -2.01 8.95
CA ILE A 100 -9.23 -1.93 8.11
C ILE A 100 -9.09 -0.49 7.63
N ILE A 101 -7.90 0.08 7.76
CA ILE A 101 -7.55 1.38 7.19
C ILE A 101 -6.45 1.14 6.16
N GLU A 102 -6.77 1.36 4.90
CA GLU A 102 -5.84 1.24 3.79
C GLU A 102 -5.40 2.64 3.34
N LEU A 103 -4.09 2.84 3.30
CA LEU A 103 -3.46 4.02 2.71
C LEU A 103 -2.82 3.62 1.39
N GLY A 104 -3.61 3.63 0.32
CA GLY A 104 -3.16 3.32 -1.03
C GLY A 104 -2.29 4.42 -1.63
N GLY A 105 -1.79 4.19 -2.84
CA GLY A 105 -0.98 5.18 -3.57
C GLY A 105 -1.74 6.47 -3.86
N GLU A 106 -3.00 6.36 -4.27
CA GLU A 106 -3.86 7.48 -4.68
C GLU A 106 -5.16 7.56 -3.88
N ASP A 107 -5.56 6.46 -3.23
CA ASP A 107 -6.82 6.33 -2.48
C ASP A 107 -6.55 6.03 -1.00
N GLU A 108 -7.47 6.44 -0.17
CA GLU A 108 -7.60 6.03 1.22
C GLU A 108 -8.93 5.32 1.39
N LYS A 109 -8.92 4.17 2.04
CA LYS A 109 -10.12 3.38 2.29
C LYS A 109 -10.20 3.02 3.76
N ILE A 110 -11.41 3.05 4.29
CA ILE A 110 -11.75 2.48 5.59
C ILE A 110 -12.83 1.44 5.39
N THR A 111 -12.56 0.22 5.84
CA THR A 111 -13.48 -0.92 5.71
C THR A 111 -13.87 -1.40 7.10
N TYR A 112 -15.16 -1.35 7.41
CA TYR A 112 -15.75 -1.88 8.62
C TYR A 112 -16.15 -3.33 8.38
N LEU A 113 -15.79 -4.22 9.30
CA LEU A 113 -16.05 -5.68 9.20
C LEU A 113 -17.17 -6.15 10.11
N GLN A 114 -17.69 -5.28 10.98
CA GLN A 114 -18.80 -5.59 11.88
C GLN A 114 -20.13 -5.55 11.14
N ASN A 115 -20.98 -6.57 11.34
CA ASN A 115 -22.33 -6.67 10.76
C ASN A 115 -22.38 -6.64 9.22
N GLY A 116 -21.33 -7.09 8.56
CA GLY A 116 -21.13 -7.02 7.11
C GLY A 116 -19.90 -6.20 6.73
N VAL A 117 -19.68 -6.03 5.43
CA VAL A 117 -18.57 -5.25 4.91
C VAL A 117 -19.11 -3.91 4.41
N ASP A 118 -18.77 -2.82 5.11
CA ASP A 118 -19.02 -1.43 4.68
C ASP A 118 -17.68 -0.75 4.39
N GLN A 119 -17.47 -0.35 3.15
CA GLN A 119 -16.25 0.35 2.74
C GLN A 119 -16.55 1.79 2.34
N ARG A 120 -15.75 2.69 2.88
CA ARG A 120 -15.75 4.10 2.52
C ARG A 120 -14.39 4.48 1.98
N MET A 121 -14.40 5.26 0.92
CA MET A 121 -13.19 5.73 0.24
C MET A 121 -13.21 7.26 0.23
N ASN A 122 -12.02 7.88 0.31
CA ASN A 122 -11.91 9.31 0.12
C ASN A 122 -12.37 9.68 -1.31
N GLY A 123 -12.76 10.94 -1.47
CA GLY A 123 -13.17 11.48 -2.78
C GLY A 123 -11.95 11.79 -3.66
N ALA A 124 -12.03 12.91 -4.40
CA ALA A 124 -11.00 13.31 -5.37
C ALA A 124 -9.69 13.87 -4.76
N CYS A 125 -9.52 13.88 -3.44
CA CYS A 125 -8.36 14.47 -2.77
C CYS A 125 -7.34 13.40 -2.38
N ALA A 126 -6.11 13.52 -2.88
CA ALA A 126 -5.00 12.64 -2.52
C ALA A 126 -4.31 13.00 -1.18
N GLY A 127 -4.90 13.89 -0.37
CA GLY A 127 -4.36 14.25 0.95
C GLY A 127 -4.41 13.07 1.92
N GLY A 128 -3.26 12.64 2.46
CA GLY A 128 -3.14 11.48 3.34
C GLY A 128 -2.72 10.18 2.65
N THR A 129 -2.86 10.10 1.34
CA THR A 129 -2.47 8.92 0.53
C THR A 129 -0.95 8.72 0.49
N GLY A 130 -0.52 7.56 -0.01
CA GLY A 130 0.89 7.25 -0.22
C GLY A 130 1.61 8.29 -1.08
N ALA A 131 0.97 8.78 -2.15
CA ALA A 131 1.53 9.86 -2.98
C ALA A 131 1.70 11.17 -2.21
N PHE A 132 0.80 11.49 -1.28
CA PHE A 132 0.95 12.64 -0.38
C PHE A 132 2.14 12.44 0.57
N ILE A 133 2.25 11.25 1.18
CA ILE A 133 3.36 10.90 2.08
C ILE A 133 4.71 11.02 1.35
N ASP A 134 4.82 10.49 0.13
CA ASP A 134 6.03 10.59 -0.70
C ASP A 134 6.40 12.03 -1.00
N ARG A 135 5.40 12.86 -1.32
CA ARG A 135 5.63 14.29 -1.56
C ARG A 135 6.10 15.02 -0.31
N MET A 136 5.59 14.65 0.87
CA MET A 136 6.08 15.20 2.14
C MET A 136 7.50 14.73 2.45
N ALA A 137 7.81 13.46 2.25
CA ALA A 137 9.14 12.90 2.42
C ALA A 137 10.17 13.59 1.51
N SER A 138 9.82 13.79 0.23
CA SER A 138 10.66 14.53 -0.73
C SER A 138 10.98 15.96 -0.28
N LEU A 139 10.03 16.64 0.38
CA LEU A 139 10.28 17.99 0.94
C LEU A 139 11.25 17.98 2.12
N LEU A 140 11.46 16.82 2.74
CA LEU A 140 12.44 16.60 3.81
C LEU A 140 13.74 15.98 3.28
N SER A 141 13.84 15.77 1.96
CA SER A 141 14.98 15.11 1.29
C SER A 141 15.21 13.67 1.80
N VAL A 142 14.12 12.97 2.11
CA VAL A 142 14.11 11.56 2.53
C VAL A 142 13.05 10.79 1.73
N ASP A 143 13.04 9.47 1.85
CA ASP A 143 11.94 8.61 1.41
C ASP A 143 10.89 8.42 2.52
N ALA A 144 9.80 7.69 2.22
CA ALA A 144 8.73 7.44 3.18
C ALA A 144 9.24 6.70 4.44
N ALA A 145 10.18 5.76 4.28
CA ALA A 145 10.78 5.03 5.41
C ALA A 145 11.66 5.97 6.27
N GLY A 146 12.43 6.85 5.63
CA GLY A 146 13.21 7.88 6.31
C GLY A 146 12.32 8.86 7.07
N MET A 147 11.18 9.25 6.49
CA MET A 147 10.20 10.09 7.18
C MET A 147 9.62 9.39 8.41
N GLY A 148 9.33 8.09 8.33
CA GLY A 148 8.91 7.28 9.49
C GLY A 148 9.93 7.33 10.62
N LYS A 149 11.21 7.12 10.32
CA LYS A 149 12.30 7.21 11.31
C LYS A 149 12.45 8.60 11.93
N LEU A 150 12.14 9.66 11.19
CA LEU A 150 12.12 11.02 11.74
C LEU A 150 10.90 11.22 12.65
N ALA A 151 9.74 10.67 12.28
CA ALA A 151 8.53 10.74 13.07
C ALA A 151 8.65 10.02 14.43
N GLU A 152 9.35 8.88 14.48
CA GLU A 152 9.64 8.15 15.72
C GLU A 152 10.41 8.99 16.76
N LYS A 153 11.17 9.98 16.29
CA LYS A 153 11.97 10.89 17.14
C LYS A 153 11.26 12.20 17.47
N ALA A 154 9.99 12.34 17.03
CA ALA A 154 9.26 13.57 17.25
C ALA A 154 8.85 13.71 18.73
N GLU A 155 9.30 14.78 19.38
CA GLU A 155 8.92 15.12 20.75
C GLU A 155 7.59 15.86 20.83
N ARG A 156 7.14 16.46 19.73
CA ARG A 156 5.92 17.26 19.66
C ARG A 156 5.17 17.02 18.34
N ILE A 157 3.85 16.97 18.44
CA ILE A 157 2.95 16.94 17.30
C ILE A 157 2.39 18.34 17.11
N TYR A 158 2.65 18.94 15.96
CA TYR A 158 2.12 20.25 15.61
C TYR A 158 0.81 20.10 14.86
N PRO A 159 -0.25 20.87 15.21
CA PRO A 159 -1.48 20.87 14.44
C PRO A 159 -1.22 21.44 13.04
N ILE A 160 -1.69 20.74 12.03
CA ILE A 160 -1.70 21.18 10.64
C ILE A 160 -3.09 21.01 10.07
N ALA A 161 -3.39 21.70 8.94
CA ALA A 161 -4.67 21.52 8.27
C ALA A 161 -4.89 20.06 7.88
N SER A 162 -5.92 19.42 8.45
CA SER A 162 -6.20 18.01 8.29
C SER A 162 -7.12 17.68 7.11
N ARG A 163 -7.85 18.67 6.57
CA ARG A 163 -8.83 18.46 5.49
C ARG A 163 -8.27 18.54 4.07
N CYS A 164 -7.18 19.28 3.90
CA CYS A 164 -6.68 19.60 2.56
C CYS A 164 -5.17 19.43 2.50
N GLY A 165 -4.68 18.52 1.69
CA GLY A 165 -3.25 18.26 1.51
C GLY A 165 -2.45 19.47 1.02
N VAL A 166 -3.09 20.42 0.30
CA VAL A 166 -2.45 21.68 -0.10
C VAL A 166 -2.21 22.58 1.11
N PHE A 167 -3.20 22.75 1.96
CA PHE A 167 -3.06 23.54 3.19
C PHE A 167 -2.13 22.87 4.20
N ALA A 168 -2.23 21.55 4.38
CA ALA A 168 -1.29 20.80 5.21
C ALA A 168 0.17 21.05 4.80
N LYS A 169 0.45 21.10 3.49
CA LYS A 169 1.76 21.43 2.95
C LYS A 169 2.19 22.86 3.24
N THR A 170 1.25 23.82 3.18
CA THR A 170 1.50 25.24 3.42
C THR A 170 1.70 25.50 4.91
N ASP A 171 0.85 24.95 5.76
CA ASP A 171 0.97 25.09 7.22
C ASP A 171 2.29 24.60 7.76
N ARG A 172 2.84 23.53 7.19
CA ARG A 172 4.17 23.05 7.53
C ARG A 172 5.25 24.13 7.32
N LYS A 173 5.14 24.91 6.23
CA LYS A 173 6.09 26.01 5.97
C LYS A 173 5.91 27.15 6.96
N SER A 174 4.66 27.55 7.24
CA SER A 174 4.36 28.63 8.20
C SER A 174 4.77 28.25 9.62
N THR A 175 4.49 27.03 10.06
CA THR A 175 4.90 26.53 11.39
C THR A 175 6.44 26.53 11.54
N ARG A 176 7.20 26.18 10.50
CA ARG A 176 8.66 26.23 10.52
C ARG A 176 9.19 27.67 10.56
N LEU A 177 8.58 28.60 9.83
CA LEU A 177 8.96 30.02 9.84
C LEU A 177 8.66 30.66 11.19
N ASN A 178 7.50 30.36 11.78
CA ASN A 178 7.14 30.89 13.09
C ASN A 178 8.03 30.32 14.21
N SER A 179 8.52 29.09 14.12
CA SER A 179 9.47 28.53 15.09
C SER A 179 10.85 29.17 15.02
N SER A 180 11.32 29.61 13.84
CA SER A 180 12.58 30.34 13.70
C SER A 180 12.50 31.77 14.28
N HIS A 181 11.36 32.45 14.16
CA HIS A 181 11.18 33.78 14.76
C HIS A 181 11.11 33.75 16.30
N TYR A 182 10.73 32.61 16.90
CA TYR A 182 10.74 32.47 18.38
C TYR A 182 12.16 32.31 18.96
N PHE A 183 13.13 31.94 18.16
CA PHE A 183 14.54 31.80 18.60
C PHE A 183 15.37 33.09 18.43
N GLU A 184 14.93 34.05 17.62
CA GLU A 184 15.64 35.32 17.41
C GLU A 184 15.22 36.44 18.38
N SER A 185 14.22 36.21 19.22
CA SER A 185 13.69 37.18 20.18
C SER A 185 14.02 36.90 21.66
N ARG A 186 15.13 36.16 21.91
CA ARG A 186 15.66 36.01 23.28
C ARG A 186 17.16 36.29 23.34
#